data_a04328e5197c625e71ae95df09fd6272
#
_entry.id   a04328e5197c625e71ae95df09fd6272
#
_cell.length_a   1.000
_cell.length_b   1.000
_cell.length_c   1.000
_cell.angle_alpha   90.00
_cell.angle_beta   90.00
_cell.angle_gamma   90.00
#
_symmetry.space_group_name_H-M   'P 1'
#
loop_
_entity.id
_entity.type
_entity.pdbx_description
1 polymer ?
#
loop_
_entity_poly.entity_id
_entity_poly.type
_entity_poly.pdbx_seq_one_letter_code
_entity_poly.pdbx_strand_id
1 'polypeptide(L)'
;MTKITVGGVPEHFNYPWHIAIREQLFEKEGIEVEWIDFYGGTGELSEALKNNEIDIAIMLTEGIVKEIIEGSNFKILQNYISSPLIWGIHVAAKSQYKSISDLEHTKAAISRYGSGSHLLAYVNAKNQGWNTQELDFEVVNDLSGAIEALPNDDA
;
A
#
# COMPACT_ATOMS: atom_id res chain seq x y z
N MET A 1 25.56 -7.37 19.24
CA MET A 1 24.92 -6.76 18.06
C MET A 1 23.47 -6.54 18.42
N THR A 2 22.92 -5.37 18.16
CA THR A 2 21.50 -5.11 18.41
C THR A 2 20.69 -5.69 17.25
N LYS A 3 19.74 -6.55 17.53
CA LYS A 3 18.85 -7.11 16.50
C LYS A 3 17.64 -6.18 16.31
N ILE A 4 17.30 -5.88 15.05
CA ILE A 4 16.15 -5.07 14.66
C ILE A 4 15.39 -5.82 13.57
N THR A 5 14.09 -5.99 13.76
CA THR A 5 13.20 -6.61 12.77
C THR A 5 12.48 -5.52 11.99
N VAL A 6 12.62 -5.54 10.67
CA VAL A 6 12.06 -4.55 9.75
C VAL A 6 11.05 -5.20 8.82
N GLY A 7 9.85 -4.68 8.77
CA GLY A 7 8.80 -5.13 7.88
C GLY A 7 8.55 -4.17 6.72
N GLY A 8 8.25 -4.71 5.55
CA GLY A 8 7.84 -3.93 4.38
C GLY A 8 7.10 -4.77 3.36
N VAL A 9 6.46 -4.11 2.38
CA VAL A 9 5.85 -4.81 1.25
C VAL A 9 6.94 -5.25 0.26
N PRO A 10 6.76 -6.38 -0.47
CA PRO A 10 7.73 -6.85 -1.46
C PRO A 10 7.71 -6.01 -2.74
N GLU A 11 8.02 -4.73 -2.62
CA GLU A 11 8.00 -3.73 -3.68
C GLU A 11 9.43 -3.27 -4.03
N HIS A 12 9.63 -2.85 -5.27
CA HIS A 12 10.95 -2.47 -5.78
C HIS A 12 11.65 -1.37 -4.98
N PHE A 13 10.90 -0.45 -4.38
CA PHE A 13 11.48 0.63 -3.57
C PHE A 13 12.10 0.12 -2.26
N ASN A 14 11.80 -1.09 -1.81
CA ASN A 14 12.43 -1.73 -0.66
C ASN A 14 13.72 -2.49 -1.02
N TYR A 15 14.07 -2.58 -2.29
CA TYR A 15 15.29 -3.25 -2.74
C TYR A 15 16.60 -2.72 -2.08
N PRO A 16 16.75 -1.42 -1.77
CA PRO A 16 17.90 -0.93 -1.03
C PRO A 16 18.14 -1.61 0.33
N TRP A 17 17.08 -2.03 1.04
CA TRP A 17 17.21 -2.80 2.27
C TRP A 17 17.86 -4.16 2.02
N HIS A 18 17.40 -4.87 0.99
CA HIS A 18 17.98 -6.17 0.62
C HIS A 18 19.44 -6.05 0.19
N ILE A 19 19.81 -4.96 -0.49
CA ILE A 19 21.23 -4.69 -0.82
C ILE A 19 22.02 -4.46 0.47
N ALA A 20 21.56 -3.61 1.35
CA ALA A 20 22.26 -3.26 2.58
C ALA A 20 22.48 -4.48 3.50
N ILE A 21 21.47 -5.36 3.60
CA ILE A 21 21.58 -6.62 4.35
C ILE A 21 22.59 -7.55 3.68
N ARG A 22 22.47 -7.79 2.38
CA ARG A 22 23.40 -8.66 1.62
C ARG A 22 24.84 -8.21 1.71
N GLU A 23 25.10 -6.90 1.72
CA GLU A 23 26.44 -6.32 1.77
C GLU A 23 26.90 -6.06 3.21
N GLN A 24 26.13 -6.53 4.19
CA GLN A 24 26.45 -6.42 5.62
C GLN A 24 26.74 -4.98 6.07
N LEU A 25 25.99 -4.01 5.54
CA LEU A 25 26.20 -2.60 5.88
C LEU A 25 25.73 -2.30 7.31
N PHE A 26 24.67 -2.95 7.77
CA PHE A 26 24.15 -2.79 9.14
C PHE A 26 25.07 -3.45 10.17
N GLU A 27 25.65 -4.60 9.87
CA GLU A 27 26.57 -5.30 10.75
C GLU A 27 27.85 -4.50 11.01
N LYS A 28 28.31 -3.72 10.02
CA LYS A 28 29.44 -2.79 10.19
C LYS A 28 29.17 -1.72 11.25
N GLU A 29 27.90 -1.40 11.47
CA GLU A 29 27.42 -0.47 12.50
C GLU A 29 26.97 -1.17 13.79
N GLY A 30 27.22 -2.48 13.91
CA GLY A 30 26.85 -3.27 15.09
C GLY A 30 25.37 -3.64 15.18
N ILE A 31 24.64 -3.56 14.08
CA ILE A 31 23.21 -3.84 13.98
C ILE A 31 23.02 -5.10 13.13
N GLU A 32 22.17 -6.01 13.59
CA GLU A 32 21.66 -7.15 12.82
C GLU A 32 20.23 -6.83 12.37
N VAL A 33 19.98 -6.78 11.06
CA VAL A 33 18.65 -6.51 10.51
C VAL A 33 18.04 -7.79 9.98
N GLU A 34 16.86 -8.12 10.49
CA GLU A 34 15.99 -9.13 9.93
C GLU A 34 14.87 -8.45 9.13
N TRP A 35 14.73 -8.81 7.85
CA TRP A 35 13.66 -8.30 6.98
C TRP A 35 12.54 -9.30 6.84
N ILE A 36 11.28 -8.83 6.96
CA ILE A 36 10.07 -9.63 6.78
C ILE A 36 9.19 -8.97 5.70
N ASP A 37 8.78 -9.78 4.71
CA ASP A 37 7.83 -9.35 3.69
C ASP A 37 6.38 -9.47 4.18
N PHE A 38 5.64 -8.37 4.05
CA PHE A 38 4.23 -8.28 4.40
C PHE A 38 3.37 -8.06 3.15
N TYR A 39 2.80 -9.12 2.63
CA TYR A 39 1.98 -9.08 1.41
C TYR A 39 0.63 -8.39 1.63
N GLY A 40 0.12 -8.37 2.85
CA GLY A 40 -1.07 -7.65 3.25
C GLY A 40 -0.88 -6.12 3.38
N GLY A 41 0.34 -5.59 3.16
CA GLY A 41 0.63 -4.17 3.10
C GLY A 41 0.43 -3.42 4.41
N THR A 42 0.02 -2.16 4.33
CA THR A 42 -0.05 -1.24 5.47
C THR A 42 -0.86 -1.77 6.66
N GLY A 43 -1.98 -2.44 6.41
CA GLY A 43 -2.81 -2.98 7.50
C GLY A 43 -2.11 -4.09 8.28
N GLU A 44 -1.49 -5.03 7.57
CA GLU A 44 -0.73 -6.13 8.17
C GLU A 44 0.51 -5.61 8.91
N LEU A 45 1.23 -4.65 8.32
CA LEU A 45 2.37 -3.98 8.96
C LEU A 45 1.97 -3.25 10.24
N SER A 46 0.80 -2.60 10.25
CA SER A 46 0.28 -1.92 11.44
C SER A 46 -0.01 -2.91 12.58
N GLU A 47 -0.63 -4.04 12.26
CA GLU A 47 -0.90 -5.08 13.26
C GLU A 47 0.41 -5.71 13.77
N ALA A 48 1.38 -5.99 12.90
CA ALA A 48 2.67 -6.51 13.30
C ALA A 48 3.43 -5.55 14.24
N LEU A 49 3.38 -4.23 13.98
CA LEU A 49 3.92 -3.22 14.90
C LEU A 49 3.20 -3.20 16.25
N LYS A 50 1.86 -3.26 16.26
CA LYS A 50 1.05 -3.29 17.49
C LYS A 50 1.37 -4.51 18.36
N ASN A 51 1.62 -5.64 17.69
CA ASN A 51 1.93 -6.92 18.35
C ASN A 51 3.41 -7.06 18.72
N ASN A 52 4.26 -6.06 18.41
CA ASN A 52 5.72 -6.12 18.56
C ASN A 52 6.37 -7.29 17.81
N GLU A 53 5.81 -7.69 16.68
CA GLU A 53 6.38 -8.69 15.78
C GLU A 53 7.52 -8.09 14.94
N ILE A 54 7.45 -6.78 14.70
CA ILE A 54 8.50 -5.98 14.05
C ILE A 54 8.77 -4.70 14.83
N ASP A 55 10.00 -4.20 14.73
CA ASP A 55 10.43 -2.96 15.38
C ASP A 55 10.21 -1.74 14.49
N ILE A 56 10.37 -1.91 13.19
CA ILE A 56 10.26 -0.84 12.18
C ILE A 56 9.41 -1.34 11.01
N ALA A 57 8.53 -0.48 10.50
CA ALA A 57 7.76 -0.74 9.27
C ALA A 57 8.07 0.30 8.19
N ILE A 58 8.24 -0.17 6.97
CA ILE A 58 8.26 0.66 5.76
C ILE A 58 6.86 0.61 5.15
N MET A 59 6.11 1.69 5.30
CA MET A 59 4.70 1.72 4.91
C MET A 59 4.31 3.07 4.30
N LEU A 60 3.13 3.10 3.68
CA LEU A 60 2.60 4.31 3.06
C LEU A 60 2.25 5.37 4.12
N THR A 61 2.55 6.64 3.79
CA THR A 61 2.37 7.78 4.71
C THR A 61 0.92 7.93 5.17
N GLU A 62 -0.05 7.79 4.27
CA GLU A 62 -1.47 7.90 4.59
C GLU A 62 -1.90 6.84 5.61
N GLY A 63 -1.36 5.63 5.50
CA GLY A 63 -1.69 4.55 6.43
C GLY A 63 -1.16 4.81 7.84
N ILE A 64 0.12 5.19 7.97
CA ILE A 64 0.69 5.47 9.30
C ILE A 64 0.09 6.72 9.93
N VAL A 65 -0.23 7.75 9.15
CA VAL A 65 -0.90 8.95 9.67
C VAL A 65 -2.30 8.62 10.17
N LYS A 66 -3.06 7.79 9.45
CA LYS A 66 -4.36 7.28 9.92
C LYS A 66 -4.22 6.56 11.27
N GLU A 67 -3.30 5.60 11.38
CA GLU A 67 -3.07 4.85 12.61
C GLU A 67 -2.74 5.75 13.81
N ILE A 68 -1.91 6.77 13.60
CA ILE A 68 -1.56 7.73 14.66
C ILE A 68 -2.78 8.56 15.07
N ILE A 69 -3.61 9.02 14.12
CA ILE A 69 -4.84 9.77 14.39
C ILE A 69 -5.85 8.90 15.16
N GLU A 70 -5.91 7.61 14.87
CA GLU A 70 -6.77 6.64 15.56
C GLU A 70 -6.22 6.22 16.94
N GLY A 71 -5.07 6.76 17.35
CA GLY A 71 -4.54 6.62 18.71
C GLY A 71 -3.42 5.57 18.86
N SER A 72 -2.90 5.01 17.77
CA SER A 72 -1.74 4.12 17.84
C SER A 72 -0.49 4.89 18.31
N ASN A 73 0.29 4.29 19.21
CA ASN A 73 1.52 4.91 19.74
C ASN A 73 2.71 4.71 18.80
N PHE A 74 2.52 4.99 17.51
CA PHE A 74 3.57 4.89 16.51
C PHE A 74 4.31 6.22 16.34
N LYS A 75 5.55 6.14 15.86
CA LYS A 75 6.37 7.31 15.54
C LYS A 75 6.88 7.21 14.11
N ILE A 76 6.75 8.28 13.37
CA ILE A 76 7.41 8.42 12.08
C ILE A 76 8.86 8.82 12.33
N LEU A 77 9.80 7.96 11.95
CA LEU A 77 11.23 8.21 12.14
C LEU A 77 11.77 9.14 11.07
N GLN A 78 11.42 8.86 9.81
CA GLN A 78 11.83 9.69 8.68
C GLN A 78 10.97 9.39 7.44
N ASN A 79 11.04 10.28 6.46
CA ASN A 79 10.52 10.03 5.13
C ASN A 79 11.54 9.18 4.34
N TYR A 80 11.15 7.97 3.94
CA TYR A 80 12.01 7.04 3.19
C TYR A 80 12.03 7.37 1.69
N ILE A 81 10.84 7.59 1.09
CA ILE A 81 10.69 8.02 -0.30
C ILE A 81 10.11 9.42 -0.32
N SER A 82 10.85 10.39 -0.85
CA SER A 82 10.46 11.80 -0.87
C SER A 82 9.60 12.21 -2.06
N SER A 83 9.59 11.41 -3.14
CA SER A 83 8.71 11.64 -4.28
C SER A 83 7.29 11.20 -3.97
N PRO A 84 6.27 11.94 -4.41
CA PRO A 84 4.89 11.48 -4.29
C PRO A 84 4.68 10.20 -5.11
N LEU A 85 3.85 9.30 -4.59
CA LEU A 85 3.41 8.13 -5.32
C LEU A 85 2.45 8.57 -6.44
N ILE A 86 2.76 8.18 -7.67
CA ILE A 86 1.92 8.46 -8.84
C ILE A 86 0.98 7.27 -9.04
N TRP A 87 -0.31 7.51 -8.82
CA TRP A 87 -1.34 6.51 -9.01
C TRP A 87 -1.92 6.58 -10.42
N GLY A 88 -1.95 5.42 -11.11
CA GLY A 88 -2.66 5.27 -12.37
C GLY A 88 -4.05 4.66 -12.13
N ILE A 89 -5.04 5.10 -12.91
CA ILE A 89 -6.34 4.44 -13.02
C ILE A 89 -6.30 3.62 -14.30
N HIS A 90 -6.51 2.33 -14.20
CA HIS A 90 -6.41 1.40 -15.30
C HIS A 90 -7.76 0.81 -15.62
N VAL A 91 -8.06 0.65 -16.90
CA VAL A 91 -9.25 -0.03 -17.41
C VAL A 91 -8.83 -1.07 -18.43
N ALA A 92 -9.67 -2.05 -18.70
CA ALA A 92 -9.39 -3.05 -19.73
C ALA A 92 -9.18 -2.36 -21.09
N ALA A 93 -8.20 -2.81 -21.86
CA ALA A 93 -7.85 -2.21 -23.14
C ALA A 93 -9.00 -2.22 -24.17
N LYS A 94 -9.94 -3.15 -24.02
CA LYS A 94 -11.14 -3.30 -24.88
C LYS A 94 -12.38 -2.67 -24.28
N SER A 95 -12.30 -2.05 -23.09
CA SER A 95 -13.46 -1.41 -22.48
C SER A 95 -13.94 -0.20 -23.27
N GLN A 96 -15.16 0.22 -23.01
CA GLN A 96 -15.75 1.41 -23.61
C GLN A 96 -15.27 2.72 -22.96
N TYR A 97 -14.63 2.65 -21.80
CA TYR A 97 -14.22 3.82 -21.02
C TYR A 97 -13.05 4.56 -21.70
N LYS A 98 -13.19 5.88 -21.87
CA LYS A 98 -12.22 6.74 -22.56
C LYS A 98 -11.76 7.91 -21.71
N SER A 99 -12.50 8.22 -20.65
CA SER A 99 -12.23 9.32 -19.73
C SER A 99 -12.57 8.91 -18.30
N ILE A 100 -12.04 9.66 -17.34
CA ILE A 100 -12.31 9.40 -15.92
C ILE A 100 -13.80 9.54 -15.58
N SER A 101 -14.51 10.44 -16.26
CA SER A 101 -15.95 10.63 -16.06
C SER A 101 -16.81 9.44 -16.47
N ASP A 102 -16.29 8.57 -17.35
CA ASP A 102 -17.01 7.36 -17.75
C ASP A 102 -17.03 6.29 -16.63
N LEU A 103 -16.23 6.50 -15.58
CA LEU A 103 -16.06 5.56 -14.46
C LEU A 103 -17.02 5.86 -13.29
N GLU A 104 -17.81 6.92 -13.37
CA GLU A 104 -18.87 7.14 -12.39
C GLU A 104 -19.87 5.98 -12.46
N HIS A 105 -20.24 5.44 -11.32
CA HIS A 105 -21.12 4.26 -11.19
C HIS A 105 -20.51 2.92 -11.69
N THR A 106 -19.21 2.87 -11.94
CA THR A 106 -18.51 1.60 -12.18
C THR A 106 -17.96 1.03 -10.88
N LYS A 107 -17.67 -0.26 -10.89
CA LYS A 107 -17.02 -0.93 -9.77
C LYS A 107 -15.51 -0.67 -9.83
N ALA A 108 -14.89 -0.35 -8.70
CA ALA A 108 -13.45 -0.14 -8.61
C ALA A 108 -12.73 -1.36 -8.06
N ALA A 109 -11.74 -1.87 -8.79
CA ALA A 109 -10.86 -2.93 -8.30
C ALA A 109 -9.95 -2.39 -7.18
N ILE A 110 -10.00 -3.02 -6.03
CA ILE A 110 -9.15 -2.69 -4.87
C ILE A 110 -8.43 -3.94 -4.37
N SER A 111 -7.23 -3.77 -3.81
CA SER A 111 -6.53 -4.92 -3.24
C SER A 111 -7.28 -5.48 -2.01
N ARG A 112 -7.81 -4.61 -1.15
CA ARG A 112 -8.65 -4.95 0.01
C ARG A 112 -9.27 -3.69 0.60
N TYR A 113 -10.27 -3.85 1.40
CA TYR A 113 -10.81 -2.74 2.18
C TYR A 113 -9.75 -2.18 3.14
N GLY A 114 -9.67 -0.85 3.26
CA GLY A 114 -8.66 -0.15 4.07
C GLY A 114 -7.27 -0.01 3.41
N SER A 115 -7.09 -0.51 2.19
CA SER A 115 -5.83 -0.34 1.43
C SER A 115 -5.68 1.05 0.82
N GLY A 116 -4.48 1.35 0.29
CA GLY A 116 -4.23 2.57 -0.49
C GLY A 116 -5.13 2.69 -1.71
N SER A 117 -5.36 1.60 -2.47
CA SER A 117 -6.28 1.60 -3.61
C SER A 117 -7.72 1.92 -3.22
N HIS A 118 -8.19 1.40 -2.09
CA HIS A 118 -9.50 1.72 -1.54
C HIS A 118 -9.61 3.20 -1.15
N LEU A 119 -8.63 3.74 -0.42
CA LEU A 119 -8.60 5.14 -0.04
C LEU A 119 -8.60 6.07 -1.27
N LEU A 120 -7.77 5.75 -2.28
CA LEU A 120 -7.64 6.60 -3.46
C LEU A 120 -8.86 6.55 -4.39
N ALA A 121 -9.62 5.48 -4.39
CA ALA A 121 -10.92 5.46 -5.06
C ALA A 121 -11.87 6.51 -4.46
N TYR A 122 -11.93 6.64 -3.12
CA TYR A 122 -12.69 7.69 -2.46
C TYR A 122 -12.15 9.10 -2.77
N VAL A 123 -10.82 9.27 -2.75
CA VAL A 123 -10.20 10.55 -3.07
C VAL A 123 -10.51 10.96 -4.50
N ASN A 124 -10.43 10.01 -5.45
CA ASN A 124 -10.79 10.25 -6.84
C ASN A 124 -12.27 10.65 -6.98
N ALA A 125 -13.18 9.89 -6.42
CA ALA A 125 -14.61 10.18 -6.46
C ALA A 125 -14.92 11.58 -5.91
N LYS A 126 -14.31 11.93 -4.77
CA LYS A 126 -14.44 13.27 -4.19
C LYS A 126 -13.92 14.38 -5.11
N ASN A 127 -12.78 14.16 -5.76
CA ASN A 127 -12.19 15.13 -6.69
C ASN A 127 -13.03 15.30 -7.96
N GLN A 128 -13.74 14.25 -8.39
CA GLN A 128 -14.66 14.28 -9.52
C GLN A 128 -16.06 14.80 -9.14
N GLY A 129 -16.36 14.98 -7.86
CA GLY A 129 -17.67 15.40 -7.37
C GLY A 129 -18.71 14.27 -7.33
N TRP A 130 -18.27 13.02 -7.40
CA TRP A 130 -19.16 11.86 -7.34
C TRP A 130 -19.68 11.61 -5.93
N ASN A 131 -20.84 10.93 -5.84
CA ASN A 131 -21.38 10.49 -4.56
C ASN A 131 -20.56 9.33 -3.98
N THR A 132 -19.77 9.58 -2.96
CA THR A 132 -18.92 8.57 -2.34
C THR A 132 -19.67 7.42 -1.65
N GLN A 133 -20.98 7.58 -1.41
CA GLN A 133 -21.83 6.52 -0.84
C GLN A 133 -22.30 5.49 -1.90
N GLU A 134 -22.13 5.82 -3.18
CA GLU A 134 -22.51 4.97 -4.31
C GLU A 134 -21.32 4.20 -4.90
N LEU A 135 -20.13 4.35 -4.30
CA LEU A 135 -18.96 3.60 -4.75
C LEU A 135 -19.13 2.12 -4.48
N ASP A 136 -18.88 1.32 -5.50
CA ASP A 136 -18.86 -0.14 -5.43
C ASP A 136 -17.45 -0.67 -5.65
N PHE A 137 -17.11 -1.79 -5.02
CA PHE A 137 -15.76 -2.32 -5.00
C PHE A 137 -15.71 -3.81 -5.29
N GLU A 138 -14.72 -4.20 -6.10
CA GLU A 138 -14.29 -5.59 -6.25
C GLU A 138 -12.95 -5.80 -5.56
N VAL A 139 -12.88 -6.76 -4.64
CA VAL A 139 -11.64 -7.09 -3.94
C VAL A 139 -10.85 -8.10 -4.78
N VAL A 140 -9.78 -7.63 -5.40
CA VAL A 140 -8.94 -8.41 -6.33
C VAL A 140 -7.64 -8.93 -5.70
N ASN A 141 -7.36 -8.56 -4.45
CA ASN A 141 -6.20 -8.92 -3.65
C ASN A 141 -4.87 -8.39 -4.21
N ASP A 142 -4.49 -8.79 -5.41
CA ASP A 142 -3.19 -8.49 -6.03
C ASP A 142 -3.30 -8.18 -7.52
N LEU A 143 -2.14 -8.02 -8.18
CA LEU A 143 -2.09 -7.73 -9.61
C LEU A 143 -2.69 -8.87 -10.46
N SER A 144 -2.52 -10.12 -10.05
CA SER A 144 -3.05 -11.26 -10.79
C SER A 144 -4.58 -11.24 -10.79
N GLY A 145 -5.19 -10.99 -9.63
CA GLY A 145 -6.63 -10.82 -9.50
C GLY A 145 -7.16 -9.63 -10.31
N ALA A 146 -6.43 -8.50 -10.33
CA ALA A 146 -6.82 -7.35 -11.16
C ALA A 146 -6.75 -7.66 -12.67
N ILE A 147 -5.73 -8.38 -13.13
CA ILE A 147 -5.61 -8.82 -14.54
C ILE A 147 -6.77 -9.75 -14.93
N GLU A 148 -7.25 -10.56 -14.01
CA GLU A 148 -8.39 -11.45 -14.25
C GLU A 148 -9.74 -10.71 -14.24
N ALA A 149 -9.97 -9.84 -13.25
CA ALA A 149 -11.24 -9.14 -13.05
C ALA A 149 -11.54 -8.10 -14.15
N LEU A 150 -10.58 -7.23 -14.48
CA LEU A 150 -10.78 -6.11 -15.41
C LEU A 150 -11.30 -6.54 -16.81
N PRO A 151 -10.78 -7.61 -17.47
CA PRO A 151 -11.27 -8.02 -18.78
C PRO A 151 -12.66 -8.65 -18.76
N ASN A 152 -13.13 -9.09 -17.61
CA ASN A 152 -14.41 -9.80 -17.43
C ASN A 152 -15.54 -8.87 -16.97
N ASP A 153 -15.30 -7.55 -16.93
CA ASP A 153 -16.24 -6.54 -16.41
C ASP A 153 -16.66 -6.78 -14.94
N ASP A 154 -15.81 -7.47 -14.17
CA ASP A 154 -16.01 -7.69 -12.74
C ASP A 154 -15.62 -6.46 -11.91
N ALA A 155 -14.77 -5.59 -12.50
CA ALA A 155 -14.33 -4.32 -11.92
C ALA A 155 -13.96 -3.31 -13.00
#